data_8e79ccfaf0f6abd92d3cfeb6ef116bef
#
_entry.id   8e79ccfaf0f6abd92d3cfeb6ef116bef
#
_cell.length_a   1.000
_cell.length_b   1.000
_cell.length_c   1.000
_cell.angle_alpha   90.00
_cell.angle_beta   90.00
_cell.angle_gamma   90.00
#
_symmetry.space_group_name_H-M   'P 1'
#
loop_
_entity.id
_entity.type
_entity.pdbx_description
1 polymer ?
#
loop_
_entity_poly.entity_id
_entity_poly.type
_entity_poly.pdbx_seq_one_letter_code
_entity_poly.pdbx_strand_id
1 'polypeptide(L)'
;CYYCASRITAASGCMMVDSGVEPANAQKAEAAILAELKNLLEGPIAPEELENARLALASGMAGVGDSLASLENWYFGEIMRGGCVSTPEEAAARLETIGADEVRDILRRFTLSVSYLVTQKEETHG
;
A
#
# COMPACT_ATOMS: atom_id res chain seq x y z
N CYS A 1 -9.76 -15.32 -4.32
CA CYS A 1 -8.79 -14.87 -3.29
C CYS A 1 -9.55 -14.57 -2.01
N TYR A 2 -8.94 -14.87 -0.87
CA TYR A 2 -9.55 -14.62 0.45
C TYR A 2 -9.32 -13.18 0.89
N TYR A 3 -8.18 -12.63 0.55
CA TYR A 3 -7.81 -11.23 0.75
C TYR A 3 -6.68 -10.85 -0.21
N CYS A 4 -6.55 -9.56 -0.46
CA CYS A 4 -5.38 -8.95 -1.09
C CYS A 4 -5.18 -7.57 -0.46
N ALA A 5 -4.00 -7.30 0.03
CA ALA A 5 -3.68 -6.04 0.68
C ALA A 5 -2.31 -5.54 0.22
N SER A 6 -2.17 -4.22 0.15
CA SER A 6 -0.89 -3.57 -0.13
C SER A 6 -0.52 -2.61 0.99
N ARG A 7 0.77 -2.48 1.26
CA ARG A 7 1.32 -1.51 2.22
C ARG A 7 2.66 -0.98 1.75
N ILE A 8 2.92 0.26 2.05
CA ILE A 8 4.21 0.90 1.81
C ILE A 8 4.82 1.24 3.16
N THR A 9 6.05 0.78 3.38
CA THR A 9 6.84 1.13 4.56
C THR A 9 7.84 2.20 4.17
N ALA A 10 7.52 3.46 4.48
CA ALA A 10 8.33 4.62 4.08
C ALA A 10 9.77 4.54 4.59
N ALA A 11 9.99 4.03 5.81
CA ALA A 11 11.32 3.91 6.41
C ALA A 11 12.26 2.97 5.64
N SER A 12 11.73 1.90 5.02
CA SER A 12 12.52 0.95 4.22
C SER A 12 12.41 1.20 2.71
N GLY A 13 11.51 2.07 2.27
CA GLY A 13 11.21 2.25 0.85
C GLY A 13 10.60 1.01 0.19
N CYS A 14 10.03 0.10 0.97
CA CYS A 14 9.45 -1.15 0.46
C CYS A 14 7.95 -1.03 0.29
N MET A 15 7.46 -1.51 -0.84
CA MET A 15 6.06 -1.85 -1.07
C MET A 15 5.90 -3.36 -0.95
N MET A 16 4.94 -3.80 -0.16
CA MET A 16 4.58 -5.20 -0.01
C MET A 16 3.13 -5.39 -0.43
N VAL A 17 2.88 -6.40 -1.25
CA VAL A 17 1.53 -6.88 -1.57
C VAL A 17 1.43 -8.31 -1.09
N ASP A 18 0.46 -8.59 -0.25
CA ASP A 18 0.18 -9.92 0.27
C ASP A 18 -1.25 -10.35 -0.05
N SER A 19 -1.42 -11.62 -0.38
CA SER A 19 -2.70 -12.19 -0.76
C SER A 19 -2.85 -13.62 -0.27
N GLY A 20 -4.02 -13.95 0.25
CA GLY A 20 -4.41 -15.31 0.59
C GLY A 20 -5.23 -15.94 -0.54
N VAL A 21 -4.71 -17.02 -1.11
CA VAL A 21 -5.35 -17.76 -2.20
C VAL A 21 -5.18 -19.26 -2.00
N GLU A 22 -6.02 -20.05 -2.66
CA GLU A 22 -5.77 -21.48 -2.75
C GLU A 22 -4.48 -21.78 -3.51
N PRO A 23 -3.71 -22.81 -3.13
CA PRO A 23 -2.42 -23.15 -3.76
C PRO A 23 -2.48 -23.25 -5.28
N ALA A 24 -3.55 -23.83 -5.82
CA ALA A 24 -3.77 -23.95 -7.27
C ALA A 24 -3.90 -22.59 -8.00
N ASN A 25 -4.23 -21.52 -7.27
CA ASN A 25 -4.43 -20.18 -7.82
C ASN A 25 -3.23 -19.25 -7.56
N ALA A 26 -2.17 -19.70 -6.91
CA ALA A 26 -1.06 -18.84 -6.50
C ALA A 26 -0.39 -18.10 -7.68
N GLN A 27 -0.03 -18.81 -8.74
CA GLN A 27 0.57 -18.21 -9.93
C GLN A 27 -0.37 -17.20 -10.62
N LYS A 28 -1.67 -17.52 -10.66
CA LYS A 28 -2.67 -16.63 -11.25
C LYS A 28 -2.82 -15.34 -10.42
N ALA A 29 -2.78 -15.45 -9.09
CA ALA A 29 -2.84 -14.30 -8.19
C ALA A 29 -1.60 -13.41 -8.34
N GLU A 30 -0.41 -13.98 -8.39
CA GLU A 30 0.84 -13.26 -8.64
C GLU A 30 0.78 -12.51 -9.97
N ALA A 31 0.40 -13.18 -11.04
CA ALA A 31 0.28 -12.56 -12.36
C ALA A 31 -0.76 -11.42 -12.37
N ALA A 32 -1.88 -11.58 -11.67
CA ALA A 32 -2.89 -10.55 -11.55
C ALA A 32 -2.38 -9.32 -10.79
N ILE A 33 -1.68 -9.51 -9.66
CA ILE A 33 -1.07 -8.42 -8.88
C ILE A 33 -0.08 -7.63 -9.74
N LEU A 34 0.80 -8.32 -10.46
CA LEU A 34 1.78 -7.66 -11.34
C LEU A 34 1.11 -6.93 -12.52
N ALA A 35 0.03 -7.49 -13.06
CA ALA A 35 -0.76 -6.84 -14.12
C ALA A 35 -1.42 -5.55 -13.62
N GLU A 36 -1.99 -5.55 -12.41
CA GLU A 36 -2.59 -4.36 -11.81
C GLU A 36 -1.56 -3.26 -11.54
N LEU A 37 -0.37 -3.61 -11.02
CA LEU A 37 0.72 -2.65 -10.86
C LEU A 37 1.15 -2.05 -12.21
N LYS A 38 1.21 -2.86 -13.25
CA LYS A 38 1.51 -2.40 -14.61
C LYS A 38 0.40 -1.48 -15.15
N ASN A 39 -0.87 -1.83 -14.92
CA ASN A 39 -2.00 -1.01 -15.32
C ASN A 39 -1.98 0.38 -14.65
N LEU A 40 -1.62 0.45 -13.36
CA LEU A 40 -1.45 1.72 -12.66
C LEU A 40 -0.31 2.58 -13.24
N LEU A 41 0.76 1.94 -13.73
CA LEU A 41 1.89 2.64 -14.35
C LEU A 41 1.57 3.15 -15.76
N GLU A 42 0.92 2.36 -16.57
CA GLU A 42 0.76 2.58 -18.02
C GLU A 42 -0.65 3.02 -18.41
N GLY A 43 -1.66 2.62 -17.61
CA GLY A 43 -3.07 2.89 -17.89
C GLY A 43 -3.59 4.19 -17.29
N PRO A 44 -4.83 4.55 -17.60
CA PRO A 44 -5.49 5.66 -16.95
C PRO A 44 -5.86 5.29 -15.51
N ILE A 45 -5.52 6.15 -14.55
CA ILE A 45 -6.11 6.10 -13.21
C ILE A 45 -7.41 6.89 -13.27
N ALA A 46 -8.53 6.24 -13.01
CA ALA A 46 -9.81 6.92 -13.04
C ALA A 46 -9.87 7.99 -11.94
N PRO A 47 -10.40 9.19 -12.23
CA PRO A 47 -10.53 10.25 -11.22
C PRO A 47 -11.26 9.79 -9.97
N GLU A 48 -12.27 8.93 -10.12
CA GLU A 48 -13.05 8.36 -9.03
C GLU A 48 -12.21 7.42 -8.14
N GLU A 49 -11.31 6.63 -8.72
CA GLU A 49 -10.40 5.77 -7.95
C GLU A 49 -9.43 6.60 -7.10
N LEU A 50 -8.87 7.66 -7.68
CA LEU A 50 -7.98 8.57 -6.97
C LEU A 50 -8.71 9.28 -5.83
N GLU A 51 -9.93 9.72 -6.06
CA GLU A 51 -10.75 10.38 -5.05
C GLU A 51 -11.13 9.43 -3.92
N ASN A 52 -11.56 8.21 -4.23
CA ASN A 52 -11.85 7.18 -3.23
C ASN A 52 -10.62 6.84 -2.38
N ALA A 53 -9.44 6.77 -2.99
CA ALA A 53 -8.19 6.56 -2.27
C ALA A 53 -7.87 7.73 -1.31
N ARG A 54 -8.04 8.98 -1.75
CA ARG A 54 -7.87 10.17 -0.90
C ARG A 54 -8.82 10.16 0.29
N LEU A 55 -10.11 9.89 0.05
CA LEU A 55 -11.13 9.82 1.09
C LEU A 55 -10.82 8.73 2.12
N ALA A 56 -10.39 7.55 1.67
CA ALA A 56 -10.01 6.46 2.56
C ALA A 56 -8.80 6.83 3.44
N LEU A 57 -7.77 7.44 2.86
CA LEU A 57 -6.58 7.89 3.60
C LEU A 57 -6.92 9.03 4.57
N ALA A 58 -7.66 10.03 4.13
CA ALA A 58 -8.09 11.15 4.98
C ALA A 58 -8.93 10.68 6.17
N SER A 59 -9.84 9.73 5.94
CA SER A 59 -10.63 9.11 7.02
C SER A 59 -9.74 8.39 8.03
N GLY A 60 -8.72 7.65 7.58
CA GLY A 60 -7.75 7.00 8.46
C GLY A 60 -6.95 8.03 9.28
N MET A 61 -6.56 9.15 8.69
CA MET A 61 -5.84 10.22 9.37
C MET A 61 -6.72 10.94 10.40
N ALA A 62 -8.00 11.16 10.09
CA ALA A 62 -8.94 11.78 11.02
C ALA A 62 -9.11 10.98 12.32
N GLY A 63 -9.04 9.64 12.25
CA GLY A 63 -9.12 8.77 13.42
C GLY A 63 -7.85 8.72 14.29
N VAL A 64 -6.73 9.31 13.85
CA VAL A 64 -5.47 9.27 14.61
C VAL A 64 -5.60 10.01 15.94
N GLY A 65 -6.40 11.08 16.00
CA GLY A 65 -6.64 11.85 17.22
C GLY A 65 -7.44 11.13 18.31
N ASP A 66 -8.06 9.99 17.99
CA ASP A 66 -8.98 9.31 18.90
C ASP A 66 -8.26 8.59 20.07
N SER A 67 -6.96 8.36 19.97
CA SER A 67 -6.18 7.74 21.04
C SER A 67 -4.75 8.27 21.13
N LEU A 68 -4.23 8.31 22.36
CA LEU A 68 -2.82 8.69 22.59
C LEU A 68 -1.85 7.74 21.88
N ALA A 69 -2.13 6.45 21.83
CA ALA A 69 -1.29 5.47 21.17
C ALA A 69 -1.23 5.71 19.65
N SER A 70 -2.35 6.10 19.02
CA SER A 70 -2.39 6.45 17.61
C SER A 70 -1.60 7.72 17.32
N LEU A 71 -1.72 8.74 18.18
CA LEU A 71 -0.94 9.97 18.07
C LEU A 71 0.56 9.71 18.26
N GLU A 72 0.94 8.92 19.25
CA GLU A 72 2.34 8.54 19.46
C GLU A 72 2.92 7.84 18.25
N ASN A 73 2.22 6.84 17.70
CA ASN A 73 2.64 6.13 16.49
C ASN A 73 2.72 7.04 15.28
N TRP A 74 1.79 7.99 15.13
CA TRP A 74 1.83 8.97 14.06
C TRP A 74 3.09 9.82 14.12
N TYR A 75 3.34 10.50 15.23
CA TYR A 75 4.48 11.38 15.37
C TYR A 75 5.81 10.64 15.39
N PHE A 76 5.86 9.44 15.97
CA PHE A 76 7.02 8.58 15.84
C PHE A 76 7.32 8.24 14.38
N GLY A 77 6.30 7.90 13.60
CA GLY A 77 6.42 7.65 12.17
C GLY A 77 6.92 8.87 11.38
N GLU A 78 6.42 10.08 11.71
CA GLU A 78 6.87 11.34 11.09
C GLU A 78 8.36 11.60 11.37
N ILE A 79 8.79 11.45 12.62
CA ILE A 79 10.18 11.63 13.05
C ILE A 79 11.10 10.62 12.33
N MET A 80 10.68 9.35 12.25
CA MET A 80 11.47 8.30 11.61
C MET A 80 11.62 8.50 10.10
N ARG A 81 10.70 9.21 9.45
CA ARG A 81 10.81 9.59 8.03
C ARG A 81 11.81 10.71 7.79
N GLY A 82 12.27 11.41 8.83
CA GLY A 82 13.33 12.42 8.75
C GLY A 82 12.93 13.72 8.04
N GLY A 83 11.65 13.96 7.85
CA GLY A 83 11.09 15.18 7.26
C GLY A 83 10.59 16.18 8.30
N CYS A 84 9.84 17.19 7.83
CA CYS A 84 9.06 18.04 8.72
C CYS A 84 7.94 17.21 9.34
N VAL A 85 7.84 17.26 10.66
CA VAL A 85 6.73 16.63 11.39
C VAL A 85 5.44 17.38 11.07
N SER A 86 4.45 16.67 10.56
CA SER A 86 3.13 17.21 10.22
C SER A 86 2.05 16.60 11.08
N THR A 87 1.00 17.36 11.32
CA THR A 87 -0.21 16.83 11.97
C THR A 87 -0.98 15.93 11.01
N PRO A 88 -1.86 15.04 11.51
CA PRO A 88 -2.74 14.26 10.64
C PRO A 88 -3.58 15.12 9.69
N GLU A 89 -4.05 16.28 10.16
CA GLU A 89 -4.85 17.23 9.37
C GLU A 89 -4.02 17.87 8.25
N GLU A 90 -2.80 18.29 8.53
CA GLU A 90 -1.88 18.81 7.51
C GLU A 90 -1.52 17.76 6.46
N ALA A 91 -1.37 16.51 6.89
CA ALA A 91 -1.11 15.39 5.98
C ALA A 91 -2.35 15.09 5.11
N ALA A 92 -3.55 15.11 5.69
CA ALA A 92 -4.80 14.95 4.96
C ALA A 92 -4.99 16.05 3.90
N ALA A 93 -4.74 17.32 4.28
CA ALA A 93 -4.83 18.43 3.33
C ALA A 93 -3.87 18.29 2.13
N ARG A 94 -2.68 17.72 2.34
CA ARG A 94 -1.75 17.45 1.23
C ARG A 94 -2.25 16.39 0.25
N LEU A 95 -3.10 15.46 0.68
CA LEU A 95 -3.68 14.46 -0.22
C LEU A 95 -4.48 15.09 -1.36
N GLU A 96 -5.12 16.24 -1.12
CA GLU A 96 -5.91 16.94 -2.13
C GLU A 96 -5.06 17.40 -3.33
N THR A 97 -3.77 17.64 -3.11
CA THR A 97 -2.85 18.11 -4.15
C THR A 97 -2.19 16.99 -4.95
N ILE A 98 -2.28 15.74 -4.48
CA ILE A 98 -1.63 14.60 -5.14
C ILE A 98 -2.45 14.17 -6.37
N GLY A 99 -1.84 14.22 -7.54
CA GLY A 99 -2.42 13.78 -8.80
C GLY A 99 -1.99 12.38 -9.24
N ALA A 100 -2.62 11.88 -10.30
CA ALA A 100 -2.31 10.57 -10.85
C ALA A 100 -0.85 10.45 -11.34
N ASP A 101 -0.27 11.54 -11.83
CA ASP A 101 1.11 11.54 -12.32
C ASP A 101 2.12 11.41 -11.18
N GLU A 102 1.86 12.02 -10.03
CA GLU A 102 2.69 11.87 -8.83
C GLU A 102 2.64 10.44 -8.29
N VAL A 103 1.46 9.81 -8.32
CA VAL A 103 1.31 8.39 -7.96
C VAL A 103 2.16 7.53 -8.89
N ARG A 104 2.12 7.75 -10.21
CA ARG A 104 2.94 7.02 -11.18
C ARG A 104 4.44 7.27 -10.99
N ASP A 105 4.85 8.49 -10.69
CA ASP A 105 6.25 8.83 -10.47
C ASP A 105 6.85 8.10 -9.26
N ILE A 106 6.06 7.90 -8.23
CA ILE A 106 6.46 7.06 -7.10
C ILE A 106 6.49 5.58 -7.50
N LEU A 107 5.46 5.08 -8.17
CA LEU A 107 5.40 3.67 -8.60
C LEU A 107 6.57 3.29 -9.53
N ARG A 108 7.03 4.17 -10.40
CA ARG A 108 8.21 3.95 -11.28
C ARG A 108 9.50 3.67 -10.53
N ARG A 109 9.57 4.04 -9.25
CA ARG A 109 10.76 3.79 -8.42
C ARG A 109 10.78 2.40 -7.81
N PHE A 110 9.64 1.69 -7.82
CA PHE A 110 9.57 0.33 -7.31
C PHE A 110 9.98 -0.69 -8.37
N THR A 111 10.77 -1.66 -7.94
CA THR A 111 11.13 -2.83 -8.75
C THR A 111 10.81 -4.08 -7.95
N LEU A 112 10.30 -5.11 -8.62
CA LEU A 112 10.07 -6.39 -7.97
C LEU A 112 11.40 -6.98 -7.48
N SER A 113 11.54 -7.11 -6.16
CA SER A 113 12.73 -7.67 -5.54
C SER A 113 12.59 -9.15 -5.25
N VAL A 114 11.42 -9.57 -4.78
CA VAL A 114 11.15 -10.95 -4.38
C VAL A 114 9.67 -11.26 -4.46
N SER A 115 9.36 -12.46 -4.92
CA SER A 115 8.06 -13.09 -4.76
C SER A 115 8.23 -14.33 -3.87
N TYR A 116 7.38 -14.47 -2.87
CA TYR A 116 7.48 -15.53 -1.88
C TYR A 116 6.12 -16.21 -1.69
N LEU A 117 6.10 -17.53 -1.80
CA LEU A 117 4.91 -18.34 -1.64
C LEU A 117 5.03 -19.25 -0.41
N VAL A 118 4.06 -19.17 0.49
CA VAL A 118 3.92 -20.10 1.62
C VAL A 118 2.80 -21.09 1.29
N THR A 119 3.13 -22.38 1.28
CA THR A 119 2.18 -23.47 1.08
C THR A 119 2.27 -24.48 2.20
N GLN A 120 1.24 -25.28 2.38
CA GLN A 120 1.32 -26.45 3.24
C GLN A 120 2.36 -27.43 2.68
N LYS A 121 3.12 -28.05 3.58
CA LYS A 121 4.01 -29.15 3.21
C LYS A 121 3.13 -30.34 2.75
N GLU A 122 3.36 -30.84 1.54
CA GLU A 122 2.75 -32.11 1.14
C GLU A 122 3.21 -33.19 2.12
N GLU A 123 2.27 -33.75 2.89
CA GLU A 123 2.55 -34.97 3.64
C GLU A 123 2.66 -36.12 2.61
N THR A 124 3.87 -36.48 2.32
CA THR A 124 4.15 -37.75 1.62
C THR A 124 3.70 -38.88 2.55
N HIS A 125 2.47 -39.36 2.38
CA HIS A 125 2.07 -40.63 2.91
C HIS A 125 2.89 -41.71 2.17
N GLY A 126 3.95 -42.15 2.86
CA GLY A 126 4.69 -43.38 2.49
C GLY A 126 3.97 -44.63 2.98
#